data_2b895a999fbe038366dce48953125c8c
#
_entry.id   2b895a999fbe038366dce48953125c8c
#
_cell.length_a   1.000
_cell.length_b   1.000
_cell.length_c   1.000
_cell.angle_alpha   90.00
_cell.angle_beta   90.00
_cell.angle_gamma   90.00
#
_symmetry.space_group_name_H-M   'P 1'
#
loop_
_entity.id
_entity.type
_entity.pdbx_description
1 polymer ?
#
loop_
_entity_poly.entity_id
_entity_poly.type
_entity_poly.pdbx_seq_one_letter_code
_entity_poly.pdbx_strand_id
1 'polypeptide(L)'
;STEIADVVPNSPSPGEVYIYVLMKGGKPAGEEIKAAVYEKCSADKVRPFTDHVQMGDPEIVPYDIDLTYYINADSPVGSAEIQKAVDAQVQKYIDWQSAKLGRDINPSKLYQMLMQSGIKRVDLRSPSFQSLRDGKLALGTIDYEVTMAIPQVAQTGRVTVLNGGYEDE
;
A
#
# COMPACT_ATOMS: atom_id res chain seq x y z
N SER A 1 -8.78 -12.83 13.71
CA SER A 1 -7.50 -12.26 14.14
C SER A 1 -7.48 -10.77 13.79
N THR A 2 -7.13 -9.92 14.74
CA THR A 2 -7.06 -8.45 14.59
C THR A 2 -5.88 -7.98 13.73
N GLU A 3 -5.04 -8.91 13.28
CA GLU A 3 -3.83 -8.63 12.51
C GLU A 3 -3.97 -8.82 11.01
N ILE A 4 -5.07 -9.42 10.55
CA ILE A 4 -5.36 -9.59 9.13
C ILE A 4 -5.86 -8.25 8.59
N ALA A 5 -5.20 -7.77 7.52
CA ALA A 5 -5.58 -6.55 6.83
C ALA A 5 -6.55 -6.81 5.68
N ASP A 6 -6.31 -7.88 4.91
CA ASP A 6 -7.14 -8.22 3.75
C ASP A 6 -7.10 -9.72 3.45
N VAL A 7 -8.16 -10.22 2.83
CA VAL A 7 -8.25 -11.61 2.36
C VAL A 7 -8.95 -11.60 1.00
N VAL A 8 -8.28 -12.14 -0.01
CA VAL A 8 -8.80 -12.14 -1.38
C VAL A 8 -8.76 -13.55 -1.97
N PRO A 9 -9.90 -14.08 -2.45
CA PRO A 9 -9.91 -15.28 -3.25
C PRO A 9 -9.57 -14.98 -4.71
N ASN A 10 -8.88 -15.90 -5.36
CA ASN A 10 -8.66 -15.89 -6.79
C ASN A 10 -8.85 -17.29 -7.36
N SER A 11 -9.49 -17.39 -8.52
CA SER A 11 -9.76 -18.65 -9.20
C SER A 11 -9.05 -18.65 -10.56
N PRO A 12 -7.80 -19.12 -10.65
CA PRO A 12 -7.04 -19.13 -11.89
C PRO A 12 -7.58 -20.11 -12.93
N SER A 13 -8.27 -21.16 -12.48
CA SER A 13 -8.91 -22.15 -13.35
C SER A 13 -10.17 -22.70 -12.70
N PRO A 14 -11.11 -23.26 -13.49
CA PRO A 14 -12.32 -23.88 -12.95
C PRO A 14 -11.99 -24.98 -11.93
N GLY A 15 -12.63 -24.92 -10.77
CA GLY A 15 -12.44 -25.89 -9.69
C GLY A 15 -11.24 -25.62 -8.77
N GLU A 16 -10.45 -24.60 -9.05
CA GLU A 16 -9.34 -24.18 -8.20
C GLU A 16 -9.59 -22.81 -7.58
N VAL A 17 -9.39 -22.69 -6.27
CA VAL A 17 -9.50 -21.42 -5.54
C VAL A 17 -8.25 -21.21 -4.71
N TYR A 18 -7.58 -20.10 -4.93
CA TYR A 18 -6.49 -19.63 -4.08
C TYR A 18 -6.99 -18.53 -3.15
N ILE A 19 -6.59 -18.60 -1.89
CA ILE A 19 -6.90 -17.58 -0.89
C ILE A 19 -5.60 -16.91 -0.50
N TYR A 20 -5.57 -15.60 -0.68
CA TYR A 20 -4.43 -14.76 -0.34
C TYR A 20 -4.76 -13.96 0.91
N VAL A 21 -3.88 -14.02 1.90
CA VAL A 21 -4.04 -13.33 3.19
C VAL A 21 -2.95 -12.28 3.35
N LEU A 22 -3.37 -11.07 3.59
CA LEU A 22 -2.50 -9.93 3.85
C LEU A 22 -2.58 -9.57 5.34
N MET A 23 -1.43 -9.50 5.99
CA MET A 23 -1.32 -9.02 7.36
C MET A 23 -1.14 -7.50 7.41
N LYS A 24 -1.41 -6.88 8.53
CA LYS A 24 -1.11 -5.47 8.76
C LYS A 24 0.37 -5.18 8.48
N GLY A 25 0.63 -4.04 7.86
CA GLY A 25 1.96 -3.67 7.40
C GLY A 25 2.38 -4.29 6.07
N GLY A 26 1.44 -4.89 5.31
CA GLY A 26 1.69 -5.42 3.98
C GLY A 26 2.50 -6.72 3.95
N LYS A 27 2.52 -7.45 5.04
CA LYS A 27 3.28 -8.71 5.16
C LYS A 27 2.44 -9.91 4.76
N PRO A 28 3.04 -10.96 4.18
CA PRO A 28 2.35 -12.24 3.99
C PRO A 28 2.02 -12.90 5.33
N ALA A 29 0.98 -13.72 5.34
CA ALA A 29 0.59 -14.46 6.54
C ALA A 29 1.53 -15.63 6.82
N GLY A 30 1.81 -15.89 8.09
CA GLY A 30 2.49 -17.09 8.53
C GLY A 30 1.59 -18.34 8.40
N GLU A 31 2.19 -19.52 8.47
CA GLU A 31 1.49 -20.79 8.27
C GLU A 31 0.33 -21.02 9.26
N GLU A 32 0.47 -20.58 10.49
CA GLU A 32 -0.59 -20.70 11.50
C GLU A 32 -1.84 -19.90 11.10
N ILE A 33 -1.66 -18.67 10.63
CA ILE A 33 -2.76 -17.81 10.17
C ILE A 33 -3.38 -18.37 8.91
N LYS A 34 -2.56 -18.85 7.95
CA LYS A 34 -3.05 -19.50 6.73
C LYS A 34 -3.91 -20.74 7.06
N ALA A 35 -3.44 -21.57 7.99
CA ALA A 35 -4.19 -22.74 8.44
C ALA A 35 -5.55 -22.35 9.05
N ALA A 36 -5.58 -21.35 9.90
CA ALA A 36 -6.82 -20.87 10.53
C ALA A 36 -7.81 -20.28 9.51
N VAL A 37 -7.31 -19.56 8.50
CA VAL A 37 -8.15 -19.05 7.41
C VAL A 37 -8.65 -20.18 6.52
N TYR A 38 -7.77 -21.13 6.18
CA TYR A 38 -8.12 -22.30 5.38
C TYR A 38 -9.26 -23.10 6.03
N GLU A 39 -9.16 -23.36 7.33
CA GLU A 39 -10.19 -24.11 8.07
C GLU A 39 -11.55 -23.40 7.99
N LYS A 40 -11.58 -22.10 8.15
CA LYS A 40 -12.82 -21.31 8.02
C LYS A 40 -13.39 -21.30 6.61
N CYS A 41 -12.53 -21.22 5.60
CA CYS A 41 -12.95 -21.16 4.20
C CYS A 41 -13.30 -22.53 3.62
N SER A 42 -12.80 -23.61 4.21
CA SER A 42 -13.02 -25.00 3.76
C SER A 42 -14.23 -25.65 4.41
N ALA A 43 -14.85 -25.00 5.39
CA ALA A 43 -16.04 -25.54 6.05
C ALA A 43 -17.19 -25.77 5.05
N ASP A 44 -17.79 -26.94 5.09
CA ASP A 44 -18.82 -27.45 4.15
C ASP A 44 -20.03 -26.51 3.93
N LYS A 45 -20.24 -25.59 4.85
CA LYS A 45 -21.35 -24.62 4.78
C LYS A 45 -21.10 -23.42 3.88
N VAL A 46 -19.86 -23.25 3.42
CA VAL A 46 -19.42 -22.02 2.73
C VAL A 46 -19.14 -22.25 1.25
N ARG A 47 -19.04 -23.51 0.79
CA ARG A 47 -18.55 -23.82 -0.57
C ARG A 47 -19.20 -25.03 -1.23
N PRO A 48 -19.32 -25.01 -2.59
CA PRO A 48 -19.62 -26.22 -3.36
C PRO A 48 -18.50 -27.26 -3.19
N PHE A 49 -18.87 -28.54 -3.16
CA PHE A 49 -17.97 -29.70 -2.95
C PHE A 49 -16.86 -29.90 -3.99
N THR A 50 -16.85 -29.11 -5.06
CA THR A 50 -16.00 -29.33 -6.24
C THR A 50 -14.75 -28.46 -6.30
N ASP A 51 -14.61 -27.47 -5.39
CA ASP A 51 -13.48 -26.54 -5.44
C ASP A 51 -12.31 -27.02 -4.59
N HIS A 52 -11.13 -27.06 -5.20
CA HIS A 52 -9.88 -27.30 -4.51
C HIS A 52 -9.30 -25.98 -3.98
N VAL A 53 -9.22 -25.82 -2.67
CA VAL A 53 -8.71 -24.61 -2.02
C VAL A 53 -7.25 -24.73 -1.68
N GLN A 54 -6.50 -23.71 -2.04
CA GLN A 54 -5.10 -23.54 -1.67
C GLN A 54 -4.87 -22.17 -1.04
N MET A 55 -3.83 -22.06 -0.24
CA MET A 55 -3.38 -20.79 0.33
C MET A 55 -2.20 -20.27 -0.50
N GLY A 56 -2.23 -18.98 -0.83
CA GLY A 56 -1.17 -18.32 -1.58
C GLY A 56 -0.60 -17.11 -0.84
N ASP A 57 0.59 -16.70 -1.23
CA ASP A 57 1.22 -15.46 -0.76
C ASP A 57 1.09 -14.37 -1.83
N PRO A 58 0.77 -13.13 -1.43
CA PRO A 58 0.75 -12.01 -2.37
C PRO A 58 2.14 -11.69 -2.90
N GLU A 59 2.19 -11.17 -4.11
CA GLU A 59 3.42 -10.61 -4.68
C GLU A 59 3.67 -9.22 -4.12
N ILE A 60 4.91 -8.97 -3.66
CA ILE A 60 5.31 -7.69 -3.10
C ILE A 60 5.84 -6.81 -4.22
N VAL A 61 5.28 -5.61 -4.35
CA VAL A 61 5.75 -4.55 -5.26
C VAL A 61 6.40 -3.46 -4.42
N PRO A 62 7.73 -3.34 -4.42
CA PRO A 62 8.42 -2.31 -3.66
C PRO A 62 8.29 -0.94 -4.34
N TYR A 63 8.19 0.11 -3.53
CA TYR A 63 8.29 1.49 -3.99
C TYR A 63 9.00 2.34 -2.95
N ASP A 64 9.64 3.41 -3.40
CA ASP A 64 10.31 4.36 -2.54
C ASP A 64 9.48 5.64 -2.37
N ILE A 65 9.63 6.32 -1.25
CA ILE A 65 9.13 7.67 -1.04
C ILE A 65 10.33 8.62 -1.01
N ASP A 66 10.30 9.60 -1.89
CA ASP A 66 11.33 10.64 -1.98
C ASP A 66 10.66 11.99 -2.27
N LEU A 67 10.74 12.88 -1.29
CA LEU A 67 10.10 14.20 -1.36
C LEU A 67 10.88 15.28 -0.62
N THR A 68 10.61 16.52 -1.02
CA THR A 68 11.02 17.73 -0.31
C THR A 68 9.78 18.58 -0.09
N TYR A 69 9.52 18.98 1.14
CA TYR A 69 8.43 19.90 1.46
C TYR A 69 8.94 21.29 1.81
N TYR A 70 8.09 22.29 1.62
CA TYR A 70 8.39 23.69 1.90
C TYR A 70 7.32 24.29 2.79
N ILE A 71 7.72 25.23 3.64
CA ILE A 71 6.87 25.86 4.65
C ILE A 71 6.64 27.31 4.25
N ASN A 72 5.42 27.84 4.45
CA ASN A 72 5.17 29.27 4.31
C ASN A 72 6.01 30.07 5.31
N ALA A 73 6.63 31.14 4.84
CA ALA A 73 7.46 31.99 5.67
C ALA A 73 6.68 32.66 6.84
N ASP A 74 5.38 32.85 6.64
CA ASP A 74 4.47 33.41 7.63
C ASP A 74 3.71 32.36 8.45
N SER A 75 4.09 31.09 8.35
CA SER A 75 3.43 30.02 9.09
C SER A 75 3.46 30.28 10.61
N PRO A 76 2.32 30.21 11.29
CA PRO A 76 2.28 30.35 12.74
C PRO A 76 2.80 29.11 13.47
N VAL A 77 3.00 28.00 12.76
CA VAL A 77 3.44 26.71 13.30
C VAL A 77 4.93 26.56 13.06
N GLY A 78 5.66 26.15 14.08
CA GLY A 78 7.10 25.95 14.02
C GLY A 78 7.52 24.79 13.12
N SER A 79 8.72 24.90 12.56
CA SER A 79 9.29 23.89 11.65
C SER A 79 9.32 22.48 12.23
N ALA A 80 9.64 22.35 13.50
CA ALA A 80 9.69 21.04 14.17
C ALA A 80 8.31 20.37 14.27
N GLU A 81 7.27 21.14 14.53
CA GLU A 81 5.90 20.64 14.59
C GLU A 81 5.39 20.25 13.20
N ILE A 82 5.72 21.06 12.17
CA ILE A 82 5.38 20.73 10.78
C ILE A 82 6.09 19.46 10.34
N GLN A 83 7.36 19.30 10.65
CA GLN A 83 8.10 18.07 10.34
C GLN A 83 7.44 16.85 10.97
N LYS A 84 7.07 16.93 12.24
CA LYS A 84 6.36 15.86 12.92
C LYS A 84 5.02 15.54 12.26
N ALA A 85 4.29 16.55 11.82
CA ALA A 85 3.02 16.38 11.11
C ALA A 85 3.23 15.74 9.71
N VAL A 86 4.27 16.14 8.99
CA VAL A 86 4.65 15.53 7.70
C VAL A 86 5.00 14.06 7.88
N ASP A 87 5.85 13.74 8.86
CA ASP A 87 6.24 12.35 9.14
C ASP A 87 5.04 11.49 9.49
N ALA A 88 4.09 12.03 10.26
CA ALA A 88 2.85 11.34 10.59
C ALA A 88 1.97 11.06 9.35
N GLN A 89 1.89 12.01 8.42
CA GLN A 89 1.13 11.82 7.17
C GLN A 89 1.81 10.81 6.23
N VAL A 90 3.12 10.82 6.17
CA VAL A 90 3.89 9.82 5.41
C VAL A 90 3.62 8.41 5.96
N GLN A 91 3.70 8.24 7.27
CA GLN A 91 3.42 6.94 7.90
C GLN A 91 1.97 6.49 7.65
N LYS A 92 1.02 7.42 7.73
CA LYS A 92 -0.39 7.15 7.44
C LYS A 92 -0.61 6.69 5.99
N TYR A 93 0.12 7.31 5.03
CA TYR A 93 0.08 6.86 3.65
C TYR A 93 0.68 5.47 3.48
N ILE A 94 1.82 5.18 4.09
CA ILE A 94 2.47 3.86 4.06
C ILE A 94 1.50 2.78 4.56
N ASP A 95 0.87 3.01 5.69
CA ASP A 95 -0.10 2.09 6.27
C ASP A 95 -1.32 1.89 5.37
N TRP A 96 -1.84 2.97 4.81
CA TRP A 96 -2.96 2.92 3.87
C TRP A 96 -2.61 2.16 2.59
N GLN A 97 -1.46 2.45 1.98
CA GLN A 97 -1.04 1.84 0.72
C GLN A 97 -0.86 0.32 0.85
N SER A 98 -0.35 -0.15 1.97
CA SER A 98 -0.10 -1.56 2.22
C SER A 98 -1.27 -2.32 2.85
N ALA A 99 -2.41 -1.67 3.09
CA ALA A 99 -3.53 -2.25 3.83
C ALA A 99 -4.46 -3.11 2.97
N LYS A 100 -4.32 -3.10 1.65
CA LYS A 100 -5.23 -3.77 0.73
C LYS A 100 -4.50 -4.38 -0.45
N LEU A 101 -4.83 -5.64 -0.77
CA LEU A 101 -4.36 -6.31 -1.98
C LEU A 101 -4.92 -5.63 -3.24
N GLY A 102 -4.09 -5.51 -4.27
CA GLY A 102 -4.47 -4.91 -5.54
C GLY A 102 -4.65 -3.38 -5.52
N ARG A 103 -4.26 -2.71 -4.44
CA ARG A 103 -4.35 -1.24 -4.39
C ARG A 103 -3.23 -0.61 -5.20
N ASP A 104 -3.59 0.19 -6.19
CA ASP A 104 -2.64 0.94 -6.99
C ASP A 104 -1.76 1.86 -6.14
N ILE A 105 -0.50 2.00 -6.52
CA ILE A 105 0.36 3.03 -5.94
C ILE A 105 -0.18 4.39 -6.38
N ASN A 106 -0.64 5.18 -5.42
CA ASN A 106 -1.37 6.41 -5.70
C ASN A 106 -0.63 7.66 -5.19
N PRO A 107 0.13 8.34 -6.08
CA PRO A 107 0.80 9.60 -5.72
C PRO A 107 -0.15 10.71 -5.27
N SER A 108 -1.33 10.80 -5.87
CA SER A 108 -2.33 11.82 -5.50
C SER A 108 -2.80 11.67 -4.05
N LYS A 109 -2.91 10.45 -3.57
CA LYS A 109 -3.27 10.19 -2.16
C LYS A 109 -2.18 10.67 -1.22
N LEU A 110 -0.92 10.50 -1.58
CA LEU A 110 0.21 11.03 -0.80
C LEU A 110 0.19 12.56 -0.78
N TYR A 111 0.01 13.22 -1.93
CA TYR A 111 -0.17 14.67 -1.97
C TYR A 111 -1.29 15.16 -1.06
N GLN A 112 -2.45 14.52 -1.14
CA GLN A 112 -3.60 14.88 -0.31
C GLN A 112 -3.28 14.80 1.18
N MET A 113 -2.64 13.73 1.61
CA MET A 113 -2.27 13.54 3.01
C MET A 113 -1.22 14.54 3.47
N LEU A 114 -0.19 14.77 2.65
CA LEU A 114 0.88 15.71 2.97
C LEU A 114 0.37 17.15 3.13
N MET A 115 -0.56 17.58 2.28
CA MET A 115 -1.14 18.94 2.37
C MET A 115 -1.91 19.19 3.66
N GLN A 116 -2.29 18.14 4.40
CA GLN A 116 -2.93 18.26 5.71
C GLN A 116 -1.94 18.60 6.84
N SER A 117 -0.65 18.54 6.58
CA SER A 117 0.39 18.79 7.59
C SER A 117 0.73 20.27 7.80
N GLY A 118 0.11 21.19 7.04
CA GLY A 118 0.36 22.62 7.13
C GLY A 118 1.54 23.12 6.30
N ILE A 119 2.03 22.30 5.38
CA ILE A 119 3.08 22.70 4.42
C ILE A 119 2.51 23.60 3.32
N LYS A 120 3.37 24.39 2.70
CA LYS A 120 3.02 25.19 1.53
C LYS A 120 2.89 24.34 0.27
N ARG A 121 3.89 23.54 -0.01
CA ARG A 121 3.97 22.66 -1.17
C ARG A 121 4.91 21.49 -0.94
N VAL A 122 4.82 20.51 -1.79
CA VAL A 122 5.72 19.36 -1.81
C VAL A 122 6.22 19.11 -3.23
N ASP A 123 7.50 18.84 -3.33
CA ASP A 123 8.15 18.32 -4.53
C ASP A 123 8.31 16.80 -4.36
N LEU A 124 7.44 16.04 -5.02
CA LEU A 124 7.36 14.60 -4.90
C LEU A 124 8.05 13.94 -6.09
N ARG A 125 9.21 13.35 -5.87
CA ARG A 125 9.99 12.64 -6.87
C ARG A 125 9.56 11.18 -7.02
N SER A 126 9.17 10.54 -5.90
CA SER A 126 8.70 9.16 -5.87
C SER A 126 7.67 8.99 -4.73
N PRO A 127 6.57 8.25 -4.96
CA PRO A 127 6.09 7.74 -6.24
C PRO A 127 5.63 8.87 -7.17
N SER A 128 5.72 8.67 -8.49
CA SER A 128 5.33 9.69 -9.47
C SER A 128 4.52 9.08 -10.61
N PHE A 129 3.61 9.87 -11.19
CA PHE A 129 2.82 9.45 -12.34
C PHE A 129 3.65 9.25 -13.62
N GLN A 130 4.81 9.90 -13.71
CA GLN A 130 5.70 9.75 -14.86
C GLN A 130 6.24 8.32 -14.97
N SER A 131 6.71 7.76 -13.86
CA SER A 131 7.20 6.38 -13.82
C SER A 131 6.12 5.34 -14.08
N LEU A 132 4.87 5.64 -13.70
CA LEU A 132 3.72 4.78 -13.98
C LEU A 132 3.40 4.72 -15.48
N ARG A 133 3.57 5.82 -16.19
CA ARG A 133 3.28 5.91 -17.65
C ARG A 133 4.33 5.26 -18.52
N ASP A 134 5.57 5.28 -18.11
CA ASP A 134 6.68 4.75 -18.91
C ASP A 134 6.78 3.20 -18.87
N GLY A 135 5.81 2.54 -18.26
CA GLY A 135 5.75 1.09 -18.17
C GLY A 135 6.93 0.45 -17.42
N LYS A 136 7.74 1.27 -16.78
CA LYS A 136 8.86 0.79 -15.96
C LYS A 136 8.37 0.53 -14.56
N LEU A 137 8.20 -0.69 -14.29
CA LEU A 137 7.59 -1.32 -13.12
C LEU A 137 8.19 -0.99 -11.75
N ALA A 138 9.23 -0.22 -11.64
CA ALA A 138 9.74 0.17 -10.33
C ALA A 138 8.71 0.92 -9.48
N LEU A 139 7.68 1.47 -10.11
CA LEU A 139 6.58 2.20 -9.48
C LEU A 139 5.25 1.94 -10.19
N GLY A 140 5.14 0.80 -10.84
CA GLY A 140 3.98 0.45 -11.62
C GLY A 140 2.69 0.50 -10.82
N THR A 141 1.62 0.75 -11.51
CA THR A 141 0.29 0.46 -10.98
C THR A 141 0.29 -0.98 -10.51
N ILE A 142 -0.22 -1.19 -9.33
CA ILE A 142 -0.56 -2.53 -8.90
C ILE A 142 -1.83 -2.89 -9.66
N ASP A 143 -1.64 -3.49 -10.81
CA ASP A 143 -2.75 -3.86 -11.66
C ASP A 143 -3.37 -5.17 -11.17
N TYR A 144 -4.64 -5.08 -10.83
CA TYR A 144 -5.43 -6.21 -10.37
C TYR A 144 -6.24 -6.86 -11.49
N GLU A 145 -6.06 -6.41 -12.70
CA GLU A 145 -6.96 -6.75 -13.81
C GLU A 145 -6.84 -8.16 -14.36
N VAL A 146 -5.97 -8.99 -13.86
CA VAL A 146 -5.82 -10.29 -14.50
C VAL A 146 -6.34 -11.40 -13.62
N THR A 147 -7.39 -12.00 -14.07
CA THR A 147 -8.02 -13.23 -13.55
C THR A 147 -7.05 -14.41 -13.29
N MET A 148 -5.80 -14.25 -13.65
CA MET A 148 -4.74 -15.26 -13.54
C MET A 148 -3.53 -14.77 -12.74
N ALA A 149 -3.45 -13.50 -12.39
CA ALA A 149 -2.30 -12.93 -11.67
C ALA A 149 -2.40 -13.13 -10.17
N ILE A 150 -1.24 -13.34 -9.54
CA ILE A 150 -1.12 -13.33 -8.09
C ILE A 150 -1.45 -11.91 -7.60
N PRO A 151 -2.33 -11.73 -6.61
CA PRO A 151 -2.61 -10.42 -6.04
C PRO A 151 -1.33 -9.75 -5.53
N GLN A 152 -1.20 -8.47 -5.81
CA GLN A 152 -0.03 -7.68 -5.44
C GLN A 152 -0.32 -6.77 -4.25
N VAL A 153 0.72 -6.46 -3.48
CA VAL A 153 0.68 -5.48 -2.41
C VAL A 153 1.90 -4.57 -2.50
N ALA A 154 1.68 -3.26 -2.40
CA ALA A 154 2.77 -2.29 -2.37
C ALA A 154 3.42 -2.26 -0.98
N GLN A 155 4.73 -2.37 -0.93
CA GLN A 155 5.53 -2.19 0.28
C GLN A 155 6.53 -1.07 0.10
N THR A 156 6.60 -0.18 1.09
CA THR A 156 7.54 0.92 1.10
C THR A 156 8.96 0.41 1.32
N GLY A 157 9.86 0.84 0.44
CA GLY A 157 11.29 0.65 0.58
C GLY A 157 11.94 1.82 1.32
N ARG A 158 12.79 2.58 0.61
CA ARG A 158 13.47 3.75 1.18
C ARG A 158 12.50 4.92 1.32
N VAL A 159 12.55 5.60 2.46
CA VAL A 159 11.78 6.83 2.72
C VAL A 159 12.75 7.99 2.94
N THR A 160 12.70 8.97 2.04
CA THR A 160 13.50 10.20 2.12
C THR A 160 12.56 11.39 2.16
N VAL A 161 12.52 12.08 3.29
CA VAL A 161 11.70 13.27 3.53
C VAL A 161 12.61 14.41 3.92
N LEU A 162 12.69 15.45 3.08
CA LEU A 162 13.57 16.58 3.29
C LEU A 162 12.74 17.85 3.55
N ASN A 163 13.20 18.65 4.50
CA ASN A 163 12.70 19.99 4.71
C ASN A 163 13.48 20.94 3.80
N GLY A 164 12.79 21.53 2.82
CA GLY A 164 13.35 22.49 1.87
C GLY A 164 13.43 23.93 2.39
N GLY A 165 12.93 24.16 3.61
CA GLY A 165 12.94 25.48 4.23
C GLY A 165 11.66 26.27 4.00
N TYR A 166 11.78 27.58 4.24
CA TYR A 166 10.67 28.54 4.12
C TYR A 166 10.64 29.18 2.75
N GLU A 167 9.44 29.43 2.27
CA GLU A 167 9.19 30.18 1.04
C GLU A 167 8.14 31.27 1.27
N ASP A 168 8.33 32.42 0.66
CA ASP A 168 7.31 33.46 0.55
C ASP A 168 6.19 33.03 -0.42
N GLU A 169 5.00 33.64 -0.33
CA GLU A 169 3.92 33.38 -1.28
C GLU A 169 4.24 33.92 -2.69
#